data_ffa672a31d6d7924a1906f4392ec17a0
#
_entry.id   ffa672a31d6d7924a1906f4392ec17a0
#
_cell.length_a   1.000
_cell.length_b   1.000
_cell.length_c   1.000
_cell.angle_alpha   90.00
_cell.angle_beta   90.00
_cell.angle_gamma   90.00
#
_symmetry.space_group_name_H-M   'P 1'
#
loop_
_entity.id
_entity.type
_entity.pdbx_description
1 polymer ?
#
loop_
_entity_poly.entity_id
_entity_poly.type
_entity_poly.pdbx_seq_one_letter_code
_entity_poly.pdbx_strand_id
1 'polypeptide(L)'
;MKKIFINTVIIAALLVAADLMVGLVAKKLITNLPDSTILESDIVQSMQNKQADILILGSSKAKHSFVPQLFTDSLHLSAYNAGCDGHDVIYASLVLQSWLERCQPKIVVLGLWNSMLDGSWRANSVNDCKTLYDINQPYTQWVDTQEPLTTRIKMTSSIYRFNSSMVWLMKSYRNGDQHSDGYSPLFEVPKKMTDTPFEGFKPDEEEVAQLKHIITLCREKGIKLYMALAPDHEIDAAMRRWVADFCKSEGVWFRDYTFEKSVYPEITNFSDAGHLSDKGAQIFTRIFISDMRQQ
;
A
#
# COMPACT_ATOMS: atom_id res chain seq x y z
N MET A 1 -42.69 22.33 -23.64
CA MET A 1 -41.31 22.75 -23.30
C MET A 1 -41.13 23.09 -21.82
N LYS A 2 -41.90 24.04 -21.23
CA LYS A 2 -41.75 24.44 -19.80
C LYS A 2 -41.89 23.29 -18.82
N LYS A 3 -42.84 22.36 -18.99
CA LYS A 3 -43.06 21.19 -18.11
C LYS A 3 -41.90 20.19 -18.21
N ILE A 4 -41.34 19.96 -19.41
CA ILE A 4 -40.18 19.08 -19.62
C ILE A 4 -38.95 19.67 -18.90
N PHE A 5 -38.71 20.96 -19.11
CA PHE A 5 -37.61 21.67 -18.43
C PHE A 5 -37.71 21.57 -16.91
N ILE A 6 -38.89 21.85 -16.33
CA ILE A 6 -39.14 21.74 -14.88
C ILE A 6 -38.87 20.31 -14.41
N ASN A 7 -39.37 19.29 -15.08
CA ASN A 7 -39.15 17.90 -14.71
C ASN A 7 -37.66 17.52 -14.78
N THR A 8 -36.94 17.98 -15.81
CA THR A 8 -35.48 17.75 -15.91
C THR A 8 -34.72 18.39 -14.72
N VAL A 9 -35.07 19.61 -14.35
CA VAL A 9 -34.44 20.29 -13.19
C VAL A 9 -34.75 19.54 -11.88
N ILE A 10 -35.98 19.08 -11.70
CA ILE A 10 -36.37 18.31 -10.49
C ILE A 10 -35.57 17.00 -10.43
N ILE A 11 -35.49 16.25 -11.54
CA ILE A 11 -34.72 14.99 -11.59
C ILE A 11 -33.24 15.25 -11.30
N ALA A 12 -32.64 16.28 -11.89
CA ALA A 12 -31.24 16.64 -11.60
C ALA A 12 -31.03 16.99 -10.11
N ALA A 13 -31.93 17.77 -9.52
CA ALA A 13 -31.88 18.10 -8.11
C ALA A 13 -32.00 16.87 -7.19
N LEU A 14 -32.89 15.93 -7.52
CA LEU A 14 -33.04 14.66 -6.80
C LEU A 14 -31.79 13.79 -6.90
N LEU A 15 -31.16 13.72 -8.08
CA LEU A 15 -29.89 12.98 -8.27
C LEU A 15 -28.76 13.59 -7.44
N VAL A 16 -28.61 14.90 -7.44
CA VAL A 16 -27.61 15.60 -6.61
C VAL A 16 -27.89 15.35 -5.12
N ALA A 17 -29.14 15.45 -4.68
CA ALA A 17 -29.49 15.18 -3.29
C ALA A 17 -29.18 13.72 -2.89
N ALA A 18 -29.45 12.75 -3.78
CA ALA A 18 -29.10 11.35 -3.54
C ALA A 18 -27.58 11.14 -3.44
N ASP A 19 -26.80 11.78 -4.33
CA ASP A 19 -25.34 11.71 -4.32
C ASP A 19 -24.76 12.27 -2.99
N LEU A 20 -25.25 13.42 -2.55
CA LEU A 20 -24.85 14.02 -1.27
C LEU A 20 -25.22 13.14 -0.06
N MET A 21 -26.41 12.53 -0.08
CA MET A 21 -26.84 11.61 0.99
C MET A 21 -25.94 10.36 1.05
N VAL A 22 -25.61 9.77 -0.09
CA VAL A 22 -24.66 8.65 -0.16
C VAL A 22 -23.31 9.06 0.44
N GLY A 23 -22.81 10.24 0.08
CA GLY A 23 -21.55 10.77 0.62
C GLY A 23 -21.57 10.93 2.14
N LEU A 24 -22.61 11.51 2.70
CA LEU A 24 -22.75 11.68 4.15
C LEU A 24 -22.78 10.35 4.91
N VAL A 25 -23.57 9.39 4.42
CA VAL A 25 -23.67 8.06 5.03
C VAL A 25 -22.36 7.32 4.92
N ALA A 26 -21.75 7.26 3.74
CA ALA A 26 -20.50 6.56 3.48
C ALA A 26 -19.33 7.14 4.26
N LYS A 27 -19.23 8.48 4.36
CA LYS A 27 -18.20 9.13 5.18
C LYS A 27 -18.30 8.74 6.65
N LYS A 28 -19.53 8.68 7.20
CA LYS A 28 -19.75 8.20 8.56
C LYS A 28 -19.34 6.75 8.76
N LEU A 29 -19.61 5.89 7.77
CA LEU A 29 -19.22 4.48 7.80
C LEU A 29 -17.68 4.35 7.77
N ILE A 30 -17.00 5.05 6.89
CA ILE A 30 -15.52 5.01 6.80
C ILE A 30 -14.86 5.49 8.08
N THR A 31 -15.34 6.60 8.68
CA THR A 31 -14.76 7.13 9.92
C THR A 31 -14.80 6.14 11.09
N ASN A 32 -15.77 5.24 11.10
CA ASN A 32 -15.93 4.24 12.15
C ASN A 32 -15.70 2.80 11.64
N LEU A 33 -14.99 2.64 10.53
CA LEU A 33 -14.81 1.35 9.89
C LEU A 33 -14.04 0.39 10.81
N PRO A 34 -14.57 -0.80 11.13
CA PRO A 34 -13.85 -1.82 11.88
C PRO A 34 -12.61 -2.29 11.12
N ASP A 35 -11.57 -2.62 11.85
CA ASP A 35 -10.38 -3.26 11.29
C ASP A 35 -10.74 -4.66 10.78
N SER A 36 -10.44 -4.95 9.54
CA SER A 36 -10.73 -6.26 8.92
C SER A 36 -9.73 -6.54 7.79
N THR A 37 -9.61 -7.79 7.39
CA THR A 37 -8.73 -8.24 6.30
C THR A 37 -9.29 -7.97 4.90
N ILE A 38 -10.31 -7.13 4.78
CA ILE A 38 -10.88 -6.70 3.50
C ILE A 38 -10.05 -5.52 2.98
N LEU A 39 -9.72 -5.53 1.68
CA LEU A 39 -8.85 -4.55 1.03
C LEU A 39 -9.25 -3.09 1.35
N GLU A 40 -10.52 -2.76 1.26
CA GLU A 40 -11.01 -1.41 1.57
C GLU A 40 -10.81 -1.03 3.04
N SER A 41 -10.94 -2.00 3.95
CA SER A 41 -10.61 -1.78 5.36
C SER A 41 -9.11 -1.57 5.54
N ASP A 42 -8.27 -2.42 4.97
CA ASP A 42 -6.81 -2.29 5.05
C ASP A 42 -6.34 -0.91 4.58
N ILE A 43 -6.87 -0.42 3.44
CA ILE A 43 -6.55 0.90 2.90
C ILE A 43 -6.99 2.01 3.86
N VAL A 44 -8.22 1.96 4.36
CA VAL A 44 -8.75 2.96 5.30
C VAL A 44 -7.96 2.93 6.60
N GLN A 45 -7.68 1.75 7.15
CA GLN A 45 -6.90 1.60 8.37
C GLN A 45 -5.49 2.16 8.19
N SER A 46 -4.80 1.80 7.10
CA SER A 46 -3.47 2.29 6.78
C SER A 46 -3.43 3.81 6.62
N MET A 47 -4.39 4.40 5.91
CA MET A 47 -4.37 5.82 5.57
C MET A 47 -5.07 6.73 6.58
N GLN A 48 -5.91 6.20 7.51
CA GLN A 48 -6.72 7.03 8.41
C GLN A 48 -6.55 6.72 9.90
N ASN A 49 -6.42 5.45 10.29
CA ASN A 49 -6.66 5.07 11.68
C ASN A 49 -5.41 4.54 12.41
N LYS A 50 -4.58 3.73 11.74
CA LYS A 50 -3.43 3.07 12.39
C LYS A 50 -2.28 4.03 12.69
N GLN A 51 -1.57 3.72 13.77
CA GLN A 51 -0.36 4.40 14.21
C GLN A 51 0.61 3.37 14.79
N ALA A 52 1.89 3.52 14.50
CA ALA A 52 2.97 2.69 15.06
C ALA A 52 4.31 3.43 14.99
N ASP A 53 5.30 2.95 15.75
CA ASP A 53 6.68 3.45 15.69
C ASP A 53 7.40 3.01 14.41
N ILE A 54 7.00 1.85 13.86
CA ILE A 54 7.55 1.27 12.63
C ILE A 54 6.41 1.14 11.62
N LEU A 55 6.56 1.82 10.49
CA LEU A 55 5.64 1.73 9.36
C LEU A 55 6.29 0.92 8.25
N ILE A 56 5.65 -0.20 7.87
CA ILE A 56 6.09 -1.03 6.75
C ILE A 56 5.23 -0.70 5.55
N LEU A 57 5.87 -0.34 4.44
CA LEU A 57 5.26 0.09 3.19
C LEU A 57 5.62 -0.85 2.05
N GLY A 58 4.78 -0.91 1.03
CA GLY A 58 5.02 -1.65 -0.21
C GLY A 58 3.76 -2.30 -0.75
N SER A 59 3.95 -3.28 -1.62
CA SER A 59 2.89 -4.08 -2.24
C SER A 59 2.56 -5.35 -1.45
N SER A 60 2.00 -6.37 -2.14
CA SER A 60 1.84 -7.73 -1.62
C SER A 60 3.15 -8.33 -1.10
N LYS A 61 4.28 -8.00 -1.75
CA LYS A 61 5.62 -8.43 -1.29
C LYS A 61 5.90 -7.93 0.14
N ALA A 62 5.53 -6.70 0.47
CA ALA A 62 5.65 -6.20 1.83
C ALA A 62 4.61 -6.83 2.75
N LYS A 63 3.35 -6.89 2.32
CA LYS A 63 2.22 -7.41 3.10
C LYS A 63 2.44 -8.84 3.59
N HIS A 64 3.04 -9.69 2.74
CA HIS A 64 3.24 -11.10 3.01
C HIS A 64 4.66 -11.46 3.48
N SER A 65 5.61 -10.51 3.50
CA SER A 65 7.02 -10.81 3.83
C SER A 65 7.50 -10.22 5.15
N PHE A 66 6.90 -9.13 5.63
CA PHE A 66 7.34 -8.49 6.87
C PHE A 66 6.31 -8.69 7.98
N VAL A 67 6.69 -9.39 9.04
CA VAL A 67 5.85 -9.74 10.18
C VAL A 67 6.00 -8.70 11.29
N PRO A 68 5.02 -7.80 11.53
CA PRO A 68 5.15 -6.69 12.48
C PRO A 68 5.42 -7.14 13.91
N GLN A 69 4.81 -8.25 14.34
CA GLN A 69 5.03 -8.79 15.69
C GLN A 69 6.51 -9.07 15.97
N LEU A 70 7.27 -9.55 14.97
CA LEU A 70 8.70 -9.80 15.13
C LEU A 70 9.52 -8.51 15.31
N PHE A 71 9.12 -7.41 14.68
CA PHE A 71 9.71 -6.09 14.92
C PHE A 71 9.41 -5.64 16.34
N THR A 72 8.15 -5.76 16.77
CA THR A 72 7.74 -5.38 18.13
C THR A 72 8.51 -6.16 19.20
N ASP A 73 8.60 -7.47 19.06
CA ASP A 73 9.31 -8.35 20.00
C ASP A 73 10.82 -8.05 20.04
N SER A 74 11.40 -7.73 18.88
CA SER A 74 12.84 -7.57 18.73
C SER A 74 13.33 -6.16 19.07
N LEU A 75 12.56 -5.13 18.73
CA LEU A 75 12.97 -3.73 18.84
C LEU A 75 12.24 -2.97 19.96
N HIS A 76 11.23 -3.58 20.57
CA HIS A 76 10.35 -2.96 21.58
C HIS A 76 9.69 -1.68 21.07
N LEU A 77 9.34 -1.66 19.77
CA LEU A 77 8.64 -0.61 19.08
C LEU A 77 7.37 -1.20 18.43
N SER A 78 6.26 -0.50 18.51
CA SER A 78 5.06 -0.91 17.79
C SER A 78 5.29 -0.91 16.28
N ALA A 79 4.74 -1.89 15.55
CA ALA A 79 4.90 -2.01 14.12
C ALA A 79 3.56 -2.26 13.43
N TYR A 80 3.39 -1.69 12.24
CA TYR A 80 2.23 -1.90 11.39
C TYR A 80 2.67 -2.10 9.94
N ASN A 81 2.10 -3.11 9.28
CA ASN A 81 2.34 -3.39 7.87
C ASN A 81 1.22 -2.79 7.02
N ALA A 82 1.51 -1.69 6.34
CA ALA A 82 0.61 -1.01 5.42
C ALA A 82 0.83 -1.45 3.96
N GLY A 83 1.50 -2.57 3.72
CA GLY A 83 1.61 -3.16 2.38
C GLY A 83 0.25 -3.52 1.81
N CYS A 84 0.05 -3.29 0.51
CA CYS A 84 -1.23 -3.50 -0.15
C CYS A 84 -1.07 -4.22 -1.49
N ASP A 85 -1.85 -5.30 -1.67
CA ASP A 85 -1.74 -6.17 -2.84
C ASP A 85 -2.02 -5.41 -4.13
N GLY A 86 -1.14 -5.56 -5.13
CA GLY A 86 -1.32 -4.93 -6.43
C GLY A 86 -1.21 -3.40 -6.41
N HIS A 87 -0.44 -2.83 -5.48
CA HIS A 87 -0.20 -1.38 -5.41
C HIS A 87 1.28 -1.05 -5.64
N ASP A 88 1.54 0.18 -6.06
CA ASP A 88 2.86 0.70 -6.41
C ASP A 88 3.43 1.66 -5.34
N VAL A 89 4.51 2.34 -5.69
CA VAL A 89 5.16 3.33 -4.82
C VAL A 89 4.31 4.58 -4.59
N ILE A 90 3.36 4.89 -5.48
CA ILE A 90 2.43 6.02 -5.30
C ILE A 90 1.57 5.76 -4.06
N TYR A 91 0.98 4.56 -3.94
CA TYR A 91 0.25 4.17 -2.75
C TYR A 91 1.12 4.26 -1.49
N ALA A 92 2.34 3.71 -1.52
CA ALA A 92 3.26 3.77 -0.39
C ALA A 92 3.57 5.22 0.04
N SER A 93 3.75 6.12 -0.93
CA SER A 93 3.96 7.56 -0.70
C SER A 93 2.74 8.22 -0.04
N LEU A 94 1.53 7.92 -0.55
CA LEU A 94 0.28 8.46 0.00
C LEU A 94 0.01 7.97 1.42
N VAL A 95 0.31 6.70 1.72
CA VAL A 95 0.22 6.16 3.09
C VAL A 95 1.17 6.91 4.02
N LEU A 96 2.45 7.07 3.64
CA LEU A 96 3.42 7.80 4.47
C LEU A 96 2.97 9.25 4.72
N GLN A 97 2.54 9.98 3.70
CA GLN A 97 2.01 11.34 3.84
C GLN A 97 0.83 11.38 4.80
N SER A 98 -0.12 10.45 4.64
CA SER A 98 -1.29 10.34 5.51
C SER A 98 -0.91 10.04 6.97
N TRP A 99 0.13 9.25 7.19
CA TRP A 99 0.66 8.99 8.53
C TRP A 99 1.25 10.24 9.14
N LEU A 100 2.04 11.00 8.38
CA LEU A 100 2.70 12.21 8.84
C LEU A 100 1.74 13.34 9.25
N GLU A 101 0.48 13.27 8.80
CA GLU A 101 -0.58 14.17 9.30
C GLU A 101 -1.07 13.81 10.72
N ARG A 102 -0.88 12.57 11.17
CA ARG A 102 -1.43 12.05 12.43
C ARG A 102 -0.35 11.66 13.44
N CYS A 103 0.71 11.07 12.96
CA CYS A 103 1.83 10.60 13.78
C CYS A 103 3.10 10.55 12.95
N GLN A 104 4.23 10.51 13.64
CA GLN A 104 5.54 10.36 12.99
C GLN A 104 6.14 9.02 13.39
N PRO A 105 6.29 8.06 12.46
CA PRO A 105 6.99 6.82 12.75
C PRO A 105 8.49 7.11 13.00
N LYS A 106 9.15 6.30 13.78
CA LYS A 106 10.60 6.34 13.99
C LYS A 106 11.36 5.67 12.85
N ILE A 107 10.73 4.64 12.30
CA ILE A 107 11.30 3.80 11.25
C ILE A 107 10.26 3.60 10.15
N VAL A 108 10.70 3.72 8.91
CA VAL A 108 9.96 3.27 7.72
C VAL A 108 10.74 2.13 7.06
N VAL A 109 10.06 1.04 6.77
CA VAL A 109 10.56 -0.08 5.97
C VAL A 109 9.80 -0.05 4.64
N LEU A 110 10.51 0.04 3.52
CA LEU A 110 9.92 -0.01 2.18
C LEU A 110 10.33 -1.31 1.49
N GLY A 111 9.38 -2.25 1.38
CA GLY A 111 9.52 -3.46 0.59
C GLY A 111 9.29 -3.16 -0.88
N LEU A 112 10.33 -3.30 -1.69
CA LEU A 112 10.28 -3.10 -3.14
C LEU A 112 10.01 -4.41 -3.88
N TRP A 113 9.53 -4.31 -5.12
CA TRP A 113 9.31 -5.43 -6.01
C TRP A 113 9.34 -5.01 -7.49
N ASN A 114 9.37 -6.00 -8.41
CA ASN A 114 9.68 -5.78 -9.83
C ASN A 114 8.82 -4.72 -10.52
N SER A 115 7.50 -4.74 -10.33
CA SER A 115 6.59 -3.82 -11.04
C SER A 115 6.11 -2.63 -10.18
N MET A 116 6.84 -2.31 -9.10
CA MET A 116 6.48 -1.20 -8.21
C MET A 116 6.88 0.17 -8.78
N LEU A 117 7.72 0.18 -9.82
CA LEU A 117 8.35 1.38 -10.37
C LEU A 117 8.23 1.47 -11.90
N ASP A 118 7.33 0.71 -12.54
CA ASP A 118 7.20 0.64 -14.00
C ASP A 118 5.85 1.14 -14.55
N GLY A 119 5.03 1.76 -13.71
CA GLY A 119 3.73 2.32 -14.07
C GLY A 119 2.59 1.30 -14.16
N SER A 120 2.87 0.00 -13.98
CA SER A 120 1.89 -1.08 -14.22
C SER A 120 0.69 -1.06 -13.27
N TRP A 121 0.87 -0.56 -12.04
CA TRP A 121 -0.12 -0.65 -10.96
C TRP A 121 -0.73 0.68 -10.53
N ARG A 122 -0.38 1.77 -11.19
CA ARG A 122 -0.90 3.11 -10.91
C ARG A 122 -2.42 3.17 -10.82
N ALA A 123 -3.12 2.48 -11.74
CA ALA A 123 -4.58 2.48 -11.77
C ALA A 123 -5.21 1.94 -10.47
N ASN A 124 -4.58 0.96 -9.82
CA ASN A 124 -5.04 0.43 -8.55
C ASN A 124 -4.88 1.45 -7.43
N SER A 125 -3.71 2.09 -7.33
CA SER A 125 -3.44 3.14 -6.34
C SER A 125 -4.45 4.30 -6.41
N VAL A 126 -4.95 4.62 -7.61
CA VAL A 126 -6.00 5.62 -7.79
C VAL A 126 -7.39 5.09 -7.44
N ASN A 127 -7.76 3.92 -8.00
CA ASN A 127 -9.14 3.45 -7.95
C ASN A 127 -9.52 2.84 -6.59
N ASP A 128 -8.60 2.16 -5.93
CA ASP A 128 -8.89 1.47 -4.68
C ASP A 128 -8.94 2.44 -3.50
N CYS A 129 -8.23 3.58 -3.62
CA CYS A 129 -8.30 4.67 -2.64
C CYS A 129 -9.46 5.66 -2.85
N LYS A 130 -10.29 5.52 -3.91
CA LYS A 130 -11.32 6.51 -4.30
C LYS A 130 -12.33 6.85 -3.19
N THR A 131 -12.58 5.92 -2.27
CA THR A 131 -13.47 6.15 -1.13
C THR A 131 -12.92 7.18 -0.13
N LEU A 132 -11.62 7.44 -0.18
CA LEU A 132 -10.91 8.39 0.69
C LEU A 132 -10.84 9.81 0.10
N TYR A 133 -11.30 10.03 -1.12
CA TYR A 133 -11.38 11.38 -1.69
C TYR A 133 -12.32 12.25 -0.83
N ASP A 134 -11.93 13.48 -0.51
CA ASP A 134 -12.53 14.40 0.47
C ASP A 134 -12.44 13.95 1.95
N ILE A 135 -11.74 12.84 2.23
CA ILE A 135 -11.55 12.32 3.59
C ILE A 135 -10.06 12.34 3.96
N ASN A 136 -9.20 11.89 3.03
CA ASN A 136 -7.76 11.87 3.19
C ASN A 136 -7.14 13.00 2.36
N GLN A 137 -6.49 13.95 3.02
CA GLN A 137 -5.98 15.15 2.34
C GLN A 137 -4.85 14.83 1.35
N PRO A 138 -3.83 14.01 1.66
CA PRO A 138 -2.79 13.64 0.71
C PRO A 138 -3.34 13.00 -0.56
N TYR A 139 -4.28 12.06 -0.43
CA TYR A 139 -4.90 11.43 -1.59
C TYR A 139 -5.75 12.40 -2.41
N THR A 140 -6.55 13.24 -1.76
CA THR A 140 -7.37 14.26 -2.45
C THR A 140 -6.49 15.22 -3.23
N GLN A 141 -5.41 15.74 -2.60
CA GLN A 141 -4.47 16.64 -3.26
C GLN A 141 -3.75 15.96 -4.43
N TRP A 142 -3.35 14.71 -4.28
CA TRP A 142 -2.72 13.96 -5.35
C TRP A 142 -3.65 13.78 -6.55
N VAL A 143 -4.91 13.37 -6.33
CA VAL A 143 -5.93 13.26 -7.41
C VAL A 143 -6.13 14.61 -8.11
N ASP A 144 -6.28 15.69 -7.34
CA ASP A 144 -6.56 17.02 -7.89
C ASP A 144 -5.41 17.61 -8.71
N THR A 145 -4.18 17.19 -8.45
CA THR A 145 -2.98 17.71 -9.11
C THR A 145 -2.43 16.79 -10.20
N GLN A 146 -2.53 15.47 -10.03
CA GLN A 146 -1.88 14.49 -10.89
C GLN A 146 -2.86 13.77 -11.84
N GLU A 147 -4.16 13.73 -11.50
CA GLU A 147 -5.12 12.98 -12.31
C GLU A 147 -5.76 13.85 -13.41
N PRO A 148 -6.12 13.21 -14.57
CA PRO A 148 -6.85 13.89 -15.63
C PRO A 148 -8.18 14.50 -15.16
N LEU A 149 -8.61 15.59 -15.78
CA LEU A 149 -9.85 16.29 -15.45
C LEU A 149 -11.07 15.35 -15.39
N THR A 150 -11.11 14.34 -16.27
CA THR A 150 -12.20 13.34 -16.29
C THR A 150 -12.25 12.50 -15.02
N THR A 151 -11.09 12.08 -14.46
CA THR A 151 -10.99 11.38 -13.19
C THR A 151 -11.40 12.30 -12.05
N ARG A 152 -10.89 13.52 -12.02
CA ARG A 152 -11.21 14.54 -10.99
C ARG A 152 -12.72 14.82 -10.93
N ILE A 153 -13.38 14.99 -12.08
CA ILE A 153 -14.84 15.18 -12.14
C ILE A 153 -15.58 13.95 -11.59
N LYS A 154 -15.16 12.72 -11.93
CA LYS A 154 -15.78 11.50 -11.40
C LYS A 154 -15.63 11.42 -9.86
N MET A 155 -14.50 11.82 -9.31
CA MET A 155 -14.24 11.80 -7.87
C MET A 155 -15.14 12.77 -7.07
N THR A 156 -15.72 13.78 -7.69
CA THR A 156 -16.71 14.66 -6.99
C THR A 156 -18.03 13.95 -6.70
N SER A 157 -18.38 12.87 -7.43
CA SER A 157 -19.59 12.09 -7.19
C SER A 157 -19.37 11.02 -6.12
N SER A 158 -20.14 11.10 -5.03
CA SER A 158 -20.15 10.08 -3.99
C SER A 158 -20.67 8.73 -4.49
N ILE A 159 -21.68 8.74 -5.35
CA ILE A 159 -22.20 7.51 -5.97
C ILE A 159 -21.08 6.81 -6.75
N TYR A 160 -20.27 7.55 -7.53
CA TYR A 160 -19.14 6.97 -8.25
C TYR A 160 -18.11 6.37 -7.29
N ARG A 161 -17.71 7.09 -6.25
CA ARG A 161 -16.69 6.64 -5.29
C ARG A 161 -17.11 5.40 -4.52
N PHE A 162 -18.39 5.30 -4.17
CA PHE A 162 -18.90 4.26 -3.26
C PHE A 162 -19.71 3.15 -3.92
N ASN A 163 -19.98 3.20 -5.25
CA ASN A 163 -20.89 2.25 -5.93
C ASN A 163 -20.57 0.77 -5.65
N SER A 164 -19.31 0.37 -5.74
CA SER A 164 -18.86 -1.00 -5.46
C SER A 164 -18.39 -1.19 -4.01
N SER A 165 -17.88 -0.13 -3.41
CA SER A 165 -17.24 -0.19 -2.08
C SER A 165 -18.26 -0.34 -0.93
N MET A 166 -19.52 0.08 -1.12
CA MET A 166 -20.56 -0.08 -0.10
C MET A 166 -20.75 -1.52 0.37
N VAL A 167 -20.66 -2.49 -0.54
CA VAL A 167 -20.79 -3.92 -0.20
C VAL A 167 -19.63 -4.38 0.70
N TRP A 168 -18.41 -3.92 0.38
CA TRP A 168 -17.22 -4.24 1.16
C TRP A 168 -17.22 -3.55 2.53
N LEU A 169 -17.62 -2.29 2.59
CA LEU A 169 -17.84 -1.58 3.86
C LEU A 169 -18.83 -2.33 4.76
N MET A 170 -19.96 -2.75 4.23
CA MET A 170 -20.94 -3.54 4.99
C MET A 170 -20.38 -4.89 5.45
N LYS A 171 -19.57 -5.57 4.63
CA LYS A 171 -18.90 -6.82 5.04
C LYS A 171 -17.90 -6.58 6.18
N SER A 172 -17.12 -5.48 6.14
CA SER A 172 -16.19 -5.14 7.22
C SER A 172 -16.94 -4.96 8.56
N TYR A 173 -18.07 -4.26 8.55
CA TYR A 173 -18.91 -4.15 9.74
C TYR A 173 -19.47 -5.49 10.23
N ARG A 174 -19.83 -6.38 9.31
CA ARG A 174 -20.33 -7.72 9.66
C ARG A 174 -19.26 -8.61 10.27
N ASN A 175 -18.02 -8.51 9.78
CA ASN A 175 -16.89 -9.32 10.27
C ASN A 175 -16.40 -8.86 11.65
N GLY A 176 -16.73 -7.65 12.05
CA GLY A 176 -16.27 -7.05 13.31
C GLY A 176 -14.79 -6.61 13.27
N ASP A 177 -14.32 -6.18 14.42
CA ASP A 177 -12.94 -5.71 14.59
C ASP A 177 -12.01 -6.93 14.81
N GLN A 178 -11.02 -7.08 13.92
CA GLN A 178 -10.06 -8.20 13.93
C GLN A 178 -8.69 -7.81 14.45
N HIS A 179 -8.48 -6.52 14.83
CA HIS A 179 -7.22 -5.99 15.35
C HIS A 179 -5.99 -6.40 14.55
N SER A 180 -6.04 -6.24 13.24
CA SER A 180 -4.95 -6.59 12.36
C SER A 180 -3.74 -5.67 12.56
N ASP A 181 -2.52 -6.23 12.51
CA ASP A 181 -1.27 -5.50 12.37
C ASP A 181 -0.87 -5.26 10.91
N GLY A 182 -1.79 -5.59 9.99
CA GLY A 182 -1.65 -5.43 8.54
C GLY A 182 -0.91 -6.59 7.84
N TYR A 183 -0.28 -7.49 8.58
CA TYR A 183 0.34 -8.69 8.00
C TYR A 183 -0.72 -9.71 7.56
N SER A 184 -0.52 -10.29 6.40
CA SER A 184 -1.39 -11.36 5.87
C SER A 184 -0.58 -12.63 5.57
N PRO A 185 -0.58 -13.62 6.46
CA PRO A 185 0.18 -14.85 6.29
C PRO A 185 -0.37 -15.70 5.14
N LEU A 186 0.53 -16.32 4.36
CA LEU A 186 0.22 -17.28 3.31
C LEU A 186 0.68 -18.68 3.74
N PHE A 187 -0.21 -19.67 3.66
CA PHE A 187 0.05 -21.02 4.15
C PHE A 187 0.15 -22.07 3.03
N GLU A 188 -0.24 -21.72 1.82
CA GLU A 188 -0.12 -22.62 0.67
C GLU A 188 1.36 -22.80 0.32
N VAL A 189 1.72 -24.00 -0.11
CA VAL A 189 3.08 -24.33 -0.56
C VAL A 189 2.96 -24.92 -1.96
N PRO A 190 3.70 -24.38 -2.95
CA PRO A 190 3.66 -24.86 -4.31
C PRO A 190 4.34 -26.24 -4.41
N LYS A 191 3.81 -27.09 -5.29
CA LYS A 191 4.40 -28.41 -5.56
C LYS A 191 5.73 -28.34 -6.31
N LYS A 192 5.95 -27.26 -7.03
CA LYS A 192 7.14 -26.99 -7.84
C LYS A 192 7.42 -25.48 -7.85
N MET A 193 8.67 -25.12 -7.78
CA MET A 193 9.13 -23.75 -7.93
C MET A 193 10.12 -23.66 -9.08
N THR A 194 10.02 -22.59 -9.86
CA THR A 194 10.98 -22.28 -10.93
C THR A 194 11.14 -20.77 -10.96
N ASP A 195 12.36 -20.34 -11.17
CA ASP A 195 12.63 -18.92 -11.39
C ASP A 195 11.88 -18.42 -12.62
N THR A 196 11.22 -17.30 -12.47
CA THR A 196 10.51 -16.61 -13.55
C THR A 196 11.27 -15.32 -13.84
N PRO A 197 12.09 -15.27 -14.91
CA PRO A 197 12.78 -14.04 -15.26
C PRO A 197 11.77 -13.00 -15.75
N PHE A 198 11.90 -11.77 -15.25
CA PHE A 198 11.26 -10.59 -15.78
C PHE A 198 12.26 -9.81 -16.61
N GLU A 199 11.81 -9.28 -17.75
CA GLU A 199 12.64 -8.49 -18.64
C GLU A 199 11.93 -7.19 -19.02
N GLY A 200 12.73 -6.19 -19.35
CA GLY A 200 12.20 -4.94 -19.89
C GLY A 200 11.84 -3.88 -18.86
N PHE A 201 12.33 -4.01 -17.63
CA PHE A 201 12.17 -2.97 -16.61
C PHE A 201 12.57 -1.60 -17.17
N LYS A 202 11.66 -0.65 -17.05
CA LYS A 202 11.89 0.78 -17.31
C LYS A 202 11.22 1.54 -16.19
N PRO A 203 12.00 2.34 -15.43
CA PRO A 203 11.43 3.11 -14.35
C PRO A 203 10.46 4.17 -14.91
N ASP A 204 9.27 4.25 -14.33
CA ASP A 204 8.31 5.32 -14.58
C ASP A 204 8.75 6.59 -13.86
N GLU A 205 8.72 7.73 -14.55
CA GLU A 205 9.23 9.00 -14.01
C GLU A 205 8.44 9.47 -12.78
N GLU A 206 7.14 9.29 -12.77
CA GLU A 206 6.30 9.70 -11.64
C GLU A 206 6.50 8.80 -10.43
N GLU A 207 6.59 7.49 -10.64
CA GLU A 207 6.86 6.55 -9.56
C GLU A 207 8.25 6.76 -8.95
N VAL A 208 9.25 7.07 -9.78
CA VAL A 208 10.58 7.48 -9.29
C VAL A 208 10.51 8.79 -8.51
N ALA A 209 9.69 9.74 -8.95
CA ALA A 209 9.48 10.98 -8.20
C ALA A 209 8.83 10.72 -6.84
N GLN A 210 7.85 9.82 -6.76
CA GLN A 210 7.22 9.41 -5.49
C GLN A 210 8.20 8.66 -4.58
N LEU A 211 9.08 7.82 -5.13
CA LEU A 211 10.14 7.17 -4.35
C LEU A 211 11.10 8.22 -3.74
N LYS A 212 11.52 9.20 -4.53
CA LYS A 212 12.32 10.34 -4.03
C LYS A 212 11.58 11.14 -2.97
N HIS A 213 10.27 11.31 -3.14
CA HIS A 213 9.45 12.00 -2.15
C HIS A 213 9.41 11.27 -0.80
N ILE A 214 9.26 9.95 -0.80
CA ILE A 214 9.37 9.11 0.42
C ILE A 214 10.72 9.35 1.11
N ILE A 215 11.82 9.29 0.35
CA ILE A 215 13.18 9.49 0.86
C ILE A 215 13.32 10.90 1.49
N THR A 216 12.82 11.92 0.78
CA THR A 216 12.87 13.32 1.24
C THR A 216 12.09 13.50 2.52
N LEU A 217 10.84 13.01 2.59
CA LEU A 217 10.01 13.08 3.80
C LEU A 217 10.69 12.40 4.99
N CYS A 218 11.24 11.20 4.78
CA CYS A 218 11.95 10.50 5.86
C CYS A 218 13.16 11.30 6.35
N ARG A 219 13.94 11.86 5.43
CA ARG A 219 15.15 12.66 5.76
C ARG A 219 14.79 13.94 6.51
N GLU A 220 13.81 14.70 6.03
CA GLU A 220 13.36 15.96 6.64
C GLU A 220 12.78 15.76 8.05
N LYS A 221 12.12 14.64 8.26
CA LYS A 221 11.50 14.29 9.54
C LYS A 221 12.43 13.51 10.48
N GLY A 222 13.66 13.19 10.06
CA GLY A 222 14.59 12.37 10.86
C GLY A 222 14.11 10.92 11.07
N ILE A 223 13.32 10.39 10.14
CA ILE A 223 12.82 9.02 10.14
C ILE A 223 13.87 8.11 9.51
N LYS A 224 14.21 7.00 10.16
CA LYS A 224 15.12 6.00 9.57
C LYS A 224 14.39 5.23 8.46
N LEU A 225 14.90 5.31 7.25
CA LEU A 225 14.35 4.58 6.10
C LEU A 225 15.23 3.37 5.76
N TYR A 226 14.60 2.19 5.70
CA TYR A 226 15.20 0.95 5.26
C TYR A 226 14.46 0.42 4.03
N MET A 227 15.18 0.19 2.94
CA MET A 227 14.61 -0.31 1.69
C MET A 227 15.15 -1.72 1.42
N ALA A 228 14.29 -2.63 0.98
CA ALA A 228 14.68 -4.01 0.72
C ALA A 228 13.89 -4.65 -0.43
N LEU A 229 14.57 -5.56 -1.13
CA LEU A 229 13.92 -6.60 -1.95
C LEU A 229 13.84 -7.88 -1.10
N ALA A 230 12.65 -8.41 -0.90
CA ALA A 230 12.45 -9.70 -0.22
C ALA A 230 12.91 -10.86 -1.09
N PRO A 231 13.14 -12.08 -0.52
CA PRO A 231 13.40 -13.28 -1.31
C PRO A 231 12.29 -13.54 -2.33
N ASP A 232 12.68 -13.83 -3.58
CA ASP A 232 11.76 -13.88 -4.72
C ASP A 232 12.27 -14.79 -5.83
N HIS A 233 11.38 -15.54 -6.48
CA HIS A 233 11.65 -16.32 -7.70
C HIS A 233 11.17 -15.61 -8.97
N GLU A 234 10.51 -14.47 -8.84
CA GLU A 234 10.22 -13.54 -9.95
C GLU A 234 11.38 -12.54 -10.05
N ILE A 235 12.33 -12.81 -10.92
CA ILE A 235 13.63 -12.13 -10.90
C ILE A 235 13.74 -11.12 -12.04
N ASP A 236 13.85 -9.85 -11.72
CA ASP A 236 14.24 -8.79 -12.65
C ASP A 236 15.65 -8.27 -12.32
N ALA A 237 16.63 -8.74 -13.08
CA ALA A 237 18.02 -8.35 -12.88
C ALA A 237 18.29 -6.87 -13.21
N ALA A 238 17.52 -6.27 -14.12
CA ALA A 238 17.66 -4.86 -14.49
C ALA A 238 17.12 -3.96 -13.38
N MET A 239 15.92 -4.27 -12.87
CA MET A 239 15.31 -3.57 -11.75
C MET A 239 16.17 -3.62 -10.49
N ARG A 240 16.68 -4.81 -10.12
CA ARG A 240 17.54 -5.00 -8.95
C ARG A 240 18.81 -4.13 -9.02
N ARG A 241 19.49 -4.09 -10.19
CA ARG A 241 20.66 -3.21 -10.38
C ARG A 241 20.26 -1.74 -10.28
N TRP A 242 19.20 -1.36 -10.97
CA TRP A 242 18.73 0.03 -10.96
C TRP A 242 18.41 0.51 -9.53
N VAL A 243 17.68 -0.29 -8.74
CA VAL A 243 17.35 0.06 -7.35
C VAL A 243 18.61 0.16 -6.48
N ALA A 244 19.57 -0.77 -6.64
CA ALA A 244 20.82 -0.71 -5.88
C ALA A 244 21.62 0.56 -6.19
N ASP A 245 21.76 0.93 -7.47
CA ASP A 245 22.44 2.15 -7.91
C ASP A 245 21.69 3.41 -7.45
N PHE A 246 20.36 3.40 -7.57
CA PHE A 246 19.52 4.50 -7.11
C PHE A 246 19.65 4.73 -5.60
N CYS A 247 19.49 3.69 -4.77
CA CYS A 247 19.62 3.81 -3.33
C CYS A 247 21.01 4.27 -2.90
N LYS A 248 22.05 3.80 -3.59
CA LYS A 248 23.43 4.25 -3.38
C LYS A 248 23.59 5.73 -3.71
N SER A 249 23.01 6.20 -4.82
CA SER A 249 23.08 7.63 -5.23
C SER A 249 22.32 8.53 -4.27
N GLU A 250 21.21 8.07 -3.70
CA GLU A 250 20.41 8.80 -2.73
C GLU A 250 20.94 8.67 -1.28
N GLY A 251 21.95 7.82 -1.05
CA GLY A 251 22.51 7.59 0.29
C GLY A 251 21.50 6.94 1.26
N VAL A 252 20.65 6.05 0.75
CA VAL A 252 19.64 5.32 1.51
C VAL A 252 20.11 3.88 1.76
N TRP A 253 19.86 3.38 2.97
CA TRP A 253 20.13 1.99 3.26
C TRP A 253 19.24 1.08 2.43
N PHE A 254 19.87 0.16 1.70
CA PHE A 254 19.20 -0.82 0.84
C PHE A 254 19.89 -2.18 0.94
N ARG A 255 19.10 -3.24 0.97
CA ARG A 255 19.61 -4.60 0.83
C ARG A 255 18.72 -5.44 -0.06
N ASP A 256 19.37 -6.16 -0.96
CA ASP A 256 18.75 -7.10 -1.86
C ASP A 256 18.85 -8.51 -1.28
N TYR A 257 17.71 -9.05 -0.84
CA TYR A 257 17.57 -10.39 -0.29
C TYR A 257 17.01 -11.40 -1.30
N THR A 258 16.89 -11.07 -2.57
CA THR A 258 16.27 -11.95 -3.60
C THR A 258 16.76 -13.37 -3.48
N PHE A 259 18.05 -13.58 -3.30
CA PHE A 259 18.69 -14.90 -3.17
C PHE A 259 19.19 -15.19 -1.75
N GLU A 260 18.46 -14.75 -0.73
CA GLU A 260 18.87 -14.99 0.66
C GLU A 260 18.97 -16.49 0.96
N LYS A 261 20.18 -16.95 1.30
CA LYS A 261 20.54 -18.37 1.39
C LYS A 261 19.72 -19.15 2.44
N SER A 262 19.24 -18.48 3.46
CA SER A 262 18.43 -19.09 4.52
C SER A 262 16.97 -19.25 4.14
N VAL A 263 16.52 -18.63 3.05
CA VAL A 263 15.10 -18.61 2.62
C VAL A 263 14.95 -19.20 1.22
N TYR A 264 15.73 -18.69 0.25
CA TYR A 264 15.56 -18.92 -1.17
C TYR A 264 15.61 -20.40 -1.61
N PRO A 265 16.53 -21.26 -1.09
CA PRO A 265 16.63 -22.63 -1.57
C PRO A 265 15.48 -23.55 -1.18
N GLU A 266 14.69 -23.15 -0.20
CA GLU A 266 13.68 -24.02 0.41
C GLU A 266 12.28 -23.66 -0.08
N ILE A 267 11.68 -24.53 -0.90
CA ILE A 267 10.35 -24.30 -1.51
C ILE A 267 9.24 -24.06 -0.48
N THR A 268 9.35 -24.64 0.70
CA THR A 268 8.37 -24.48 1.78
C THR A 268 8.37 -23.07 2.38
N ASN A 269 9.36 -22.25 2.05
CA ASN A 269 9.42 -20.85 2.46
C ASN A 269 8.63 -19.93 1.51
N PHE A 270 8.03 -20.47 0.45
CA PHE A 270 7.26 -19.73 -0.54
C PHE A 270 5.82 -20.26 -0.62
N SER A 271 4.90 -19.37 -0.95
CA SER A 271 3.51 -19.67 -1.27
C SER A 271 3.29 -19.79 -2.79
N ASP A 272 4.02 -19.01 -3.55
CA ASP A 272 4.13 -19.04 -5.00
C ASP A 272 5.49 -18.44 -5.43
N ALA A 273 5.73 -18.23 -6.73
CA ALA A 273 6.99 -17.70 -7.21
C ALA A 273 7.31 -16.30 -6.67
N GLY A 274 6.29 -15.51 -6.37
CA GLY A 274 6.42 -14.12 -5.96
C GLY A 274 6.22 -13.85 -4.47
N HIS A 275 5.74 -14.80 -3.69
CA HIS A 275 5.34 -14.54 -2.31
C HIS A 275 5.90 -15.56 -1.33
N LEU A 276 6.40 -15.07 -0.19
CA LEU A 276 6.80 -15.92 0.92
C LEU A 276 5.59 -16.59 1.59
N SER A 277 5.74 -17.84 2.02
CA SER A 277 4.85 -18.44 3.00
C SER A 277 5.05 -17.79 4.37
N ASP A 278 4.11 -18.01 5.31
CA ASP A 278 4.27 -17.55 6.69
C ASP A 278 5.63 -17.98 7.29
N LYS A 279 6.04 -19.22 7.04
CA LYS A 279 7.34 -19.73 7.47
C LYS A 279 8.49 -18.92 6.89
N GLY A 280 8.49 -18.67 5.59
CA GLY A 280 9.52 -17.89 4.91
C GLY A 280 9.56 -16.45 5.38
N ALA A 281 8.40 -15.82 5.53
CA ALA A 281 8.26 -14.45 6.03
C ALA A 281 8.83 -14.28 7.44
N GLN A 282 8.57 -15.23 8.34
CA GLN A 282 9.14 -15.20 9.69
C GLN A 282 10.66 -15.32 9.69
N ILE A 283 11.23 -16.21 8.87
CA ILE A 283 12.69 -16.37 8.74
C ILE A 283 13.29 -15.08 8.17
N PHE A 284 12.74 -14.59 7.06
CA PHE A 284 13.21 -13.38 6.39
C PHE A 284 13.15 -12.15 7.30
N THR A 285 12.02 -11.93 7.99
CA THR A 285 11.87 -10.78 8.89
C THR A 285 12.92 -10.78 10.01
N ARG A 286 13.27 -11.93 10.58
CA ARG A 286 14.33 -12.02 11.61
C ARG A 286 15.71 -11.65 11.06
N ILE A 287 16.03 -12.09 9.84
CA ILE A 287 17.28 -11.73 9.15
C ILE A 287 17.31 -10.21 8.90
N PHE A 288 16.25 -9.66 8.35
CA PHE A 288 16.11 -8.24 8.06
C PHE A 288 16.30 -7.38 9.33
N ILE A 289 15.63 -7.73 10.43
CA ILE A 289 15.79 -7.03 11.72
C ILE A 289 17.22 -7.13 12.26
N SER A 290 17.86 -8.30 12.12
CA SER A 290 19.26 -8.46 12.52
C SER A 290 20.18 -7.50 11.77
N ASP A 291 19.97 -7.35 10.46
CA ASP A 291 20.76 -6.44 9.63
C ASP A 291 20.49 -4.95 9.96
N MET A 292 19.24 -4.60 10.24
CA MET A 292 18.89 -3.24 10.70
C MET A 292 19.61 -2.84 11.98
N ARG A 293 19.83 -3.78 12.90
CA ARG A 293 20.50 -3.52 14.19
C ARG A 293 22.00 -3.24 14.07
N GLN A 294 22.60 -3.59 12.94
CA GLN A 294 24.04 -3.40 12.70
C GLN A 294 24.33 -2.01 12.11
N GLN A 295 23.31 -1.19 11.89
CA GLN A 295 23.38 0.18 11.36
C GLN A 295 23.12 1.20 12.50
#